data_6274abb5484a9e98f44cd91f1b053986
#
_entry.id   6274abb5484a9e98f44cd91f1b053986
#
_cell.length_a   1.000
_cell.length_b   1.000
_cell.length_c   1.000
_cell.angle_alpha   90.00
_cell.angle_beta   90.00
_cell.angle_gamma   90.00
#
_symmetry.space_group_name_H-M   'P 1'
#
loop_
_entity.id
_entity.type
_entity.pdbx_description
1 polymer ?
#
loop_
_entity_poly.entity_id
_entity_poly.type
_entity_poly.pdbx_seq_one_letter_code
_entity_poly.pdbx_strand_id
1 'polypeptide(L)'
;VVDIGGGSTEFVFGTATVEAARSVNIGCVRMTERHFAKDPATPEQIESARSDIQAAIAQAAAVVPITTAKTLVAVAGTATTVAAAALALPEYDRYAIHLSRISAQQTHDAATMFATSTREQRLALGYMHPGRVDVIAAGSLVLSEIMKATGAIEFVASESDILDGMAFSLARN
;
A
#
# COMPACT_ATOMS: atom_id res chain seq x y z
N VAL A 1 -0.89 -11.35 2.75
CA VAL A 1 -1.44 -10.05 3.16
C VAL A 1 -0.30 -9.07 3.30
N VAL A 2 -0.49 -7.83 2.86
CA VAL A 2 0.41 -6.71 3.13
C VAL A 2 -0.38 -5.59 3.80
N ASP A 3 0.16 -5.06 4.89
CA ASP A 3 -0.38 -3.91 5.62
C ASP A 3 0.62 -2.75 5.51
N ILE A 4 0.24 -1.69 4.79
CA ILE A 4 1.10 -0.52 4.59
C ILE A 4 0.68 0.55 5.59
N GLY A 5 1.27 0.49 6.78
CA GLY A 5 1.06 1.46 7.84
C GLY A 5 1.86 2.75 7.66
N GLY A 6 1.84 3.62 8.68
CA GLY A 6 2.60 4.88 8.65
C GLY A 6 4.11 4.67 8.80
N GLY A 7 4.53 3.84 9.77
CA GLY A 7 5.94 3.61 10.09
C GLY A 7 6.54 2.38 9.44
N SER A 8 5.76 1.34 9.25
CA SER A 8 6.19 0.03 8.76
C SER A 8 5.23 -0.53 7.73
N THR A 9 5.68 -1.60 7.09
CA THR A 9 4.84 -2.47 6.26
C THR A 9 5.01 -3.89 6.74
N GLU A 10 3.91 -4.56 7.03
CA GLU A 10 3.84 -5.93 7.47
C GLU A 10 3.55 -6.85 6.27
N PHE A 11 4.39 -7.88 6.11
CA PHE A 11 4.19 -8.98 5.18
C PHE A 11 3.77 -10.20 5.97
N VAL A 12 2.59 -10.73 5.67
CA VAL A 12 2.03 -11.92 6.33
C VAL A 12 1.66 -12.95 5.29
N PHE A 13 2.22 -14.15 5.41
CA PHE A 13 1.96 -15.28 4.54
C PHE A 13 1.29 -16.40 5.33
N GLY A 14 0.33 -17.07 4.72
CA GLY A 14 -0.38 -18.19 5.29
C GLY A 14 -1.74 -18.40 4.62
N THR A 15 -2.49 -19.37 5.13
CA THR A 15 -3.85 -19.69 4.69
C THR A 15 -4.84 -19.54 5.84
N ALA A 16 -5.16 -20.62 6.56
CA ALA A 16 -6.00 -20.58 7.76
C ALA A 16 -5.23 -20.06 8.99
N THR A 17 -3.91 -20.19 8.98
CA THR A 17 -3.00 -19.73 10.05
C THR A 17 -1.84 -18.95 9.43
N VAL A 18 -1.22 -18.10 10.24
CA VAL A 18 0.01 -17.40 9.84
C VAL A 18 1.17 -18.41 9.82
N GLU A 19 1.84 -18.52 8.69
CA GLU A 19 2.98 -19.41 8.47
C GLU A 19 4.31 -18.63 8.52
N ALA A 20 4.32 -17.40 8.00
CA ALA A 20 5.46 -16.50 8.07
C ALA A 20 4.99 -15.04 8.13
N ALA A 21 5.71 -14.22 8.89
CA ALA A 21 5.44 -12.80 8.97
C ALA A 21 6.74 -12.00 9.14
N ARG A 22 6.77 -10.80 8.56
CA ARG A 22 7.88 -9.86 8.72
C ARG A 22 7.38 -8.43 8.61
N SER A 23 7.79 -7.58 9.57
CA SER A 23 7.64 -6.13 9.50
C SER A 23 8.94 -5.50 9.02
N VAL A 24 8.85 -4.51 8.13
CA VAL A 24 9.97 -3.72 7.61
C VAL A 24 9.63 -2.23 7.65
N ASN A 25 10.65 -1.39 7.80
CA ASN A 25 10.50 0.04 8.07
C ASN A 25 10.26 0.89 6.81
N ILE A 26 9.25 0.55 6.03
CA ILE A 26 8.81 1.24 4.79
C ILE A 26 7.33 1.63 4.82
N GLY A 27 6.86 2.19 5.92
CA GLY A 27 5.51 2.77 5.98
C GLY A 27 5.43 4.12 5.27
N CYS A 28 4.21 4.53 4.90
CA CYS A 28 3.97 5.71 4.06
C CYS A 28 4.50 7.02 4.66
N VAL A 29 4.34 7.24 5.97
CA VAL A 29 4.86 8.43 6.67
C VAL A 29 6.38 8.41 6.67
N ARG A 30 6.97 7.28 7.07
CA ARG A 30 8.43 7.13 7.16
C ARG A 30 9.12 7.36 5.82
N MET A 31 8.56 6.81 4.74
CA MET A 31 9.13 6.98 3.39
C MET A 31 8.98 8.42 2.89
N THR A 32 7.86 9.08 3.21
CA THR A 32 7.67 10.50 2.90
C THR A 32 8.71 11.35 3.61
N GLU A 33 8.86 11.20 4.92
CA GLU A 33 9.82 11.99 5.72
C GLU A 33 11.27 11.77 5.28
N ARG A 34 11.61 10.56 4.85
CA ARG A 34 12.96 10.19 4.47
C ARG A 34 13.37 10.68 3.08
N HIS A 35 12.44 10.67 2.13
CA HIS A 35 12.76 10.84 0.71
C HIS A 35 12.05 12.01 0.03
N PHE A 36 10.84 12.39 0.43
CA PHE A 36 10.01 13.35 -0.30
C PHE A 36 10.05 14.73 0.34
N ALA A 37 11.19 15.43 0.14
CA ALA A 37 11.38 16.80 0.65
C ALA A 37 10.70 17.87 -0.22
N LYS A 38 10.27 17.50 -1.45
CA LYS A 38 9.57 18.40 -2.38
C LYS A 38 8.20 17.84 -2.74
N ASP A 39 7.29 18.72 -3.10
CA ASP A 39 5.96 18.40 -3.58
C ASP A 39 5.67 19.15 -4.90
N PRO A 40 5.45 18.43 -6.00
CA PRO A 40 5.59 16.98 -6.16
C PRO A 40 7.05 16.51 -5.97
N ALA A 41 7.20 15.21 -5.68
CA ALA A 41 8.52 14.60 -5.52
C ALA A 41 9.32 14.66 -6.83
N THR A 42 10.64 14.91 -6.73
CA THR A 42 11.49 14.89 -7.93
C THR A 42 11.79 13.46 -8.39
N PRO A 43 12.16 13.23 -9.66
CA PRO A 43 12.56 11.91 -10.16
C PRO A 43 13.65 11.25 -9.29
N GLU A 44 14.64 12.04 -8.83
CA GLU A 44 15.74 11.55 -8.00
C GLU A 44 15.25 11.12 -6.62
N GLN A 45 14.28 11.83 -6.04
CA GLN A 45 13.65 11.47 -4.76
C GLN A 45 12.83 10.20 -4.89
N ILE A 46 12.08 10.04 -5.98
CA ILE A 46 11.32 8.82 -6.26
C ILE A 46 12.25 7.63 -6.41
N GLU A 47 13.37 7.77 -7.13
CA GLU A 47 14.31 6.67 -7.34
C GLU A 47 15.06 6.31 -6.05
N SER A 48 15.43 7.30 -5.23
CA SER A 48 15.99 7.07 -3.90
C SER A 48 15.02 6.29 -3.00
N ALA A 49 13.75 6.68 -2.99
CA ALA A 49 12.71 5.97 -2.25
C ALA A 49 12.53 4.53 -2.76
N ARG A 50 12.49 4.34 -4.08
CA ARG A 50 12.38 3.03 -4.74
C ARG A 50 13.49 2.09 -4.30
N SER A 51 14.72 2.55 -4.31
CA SER A 51 15.91 1.76 -3.91
C SER A 51 15.81 1.29 -2.46
N ASP A 52 15.41 2.18 -1.54
CA ASP A 52 15.21 1.87 -0.12
C ASP A 52 14.05 0.87 0.09
N ILE A 53 12.93 1.07 -0.61
CA ILE A 53 11.78 0.16 -0.58
C ILE A 53 12.20 -1.23 -1.06
N GLN A 54 12.89 -1.35 -2.19
CA GLN A 54 13.33 -2.63 -2.74
C GLN A 54 14.28 -3.37 -1.78
N ALA A 55 15.20 -2.65 -1.14
CA ALA A 55 16.10 -3.24 -0.15
C ALA A 55 15.32 -3.79 1.07
N ALA A 56 14.30 -3.07 1.54
CA ALA A 56 13.46 -3.52 2.64
C ALA A 56 12.56 -4.71 2.25
N ILE A 57 12.00 -4.71 1.03
CA ILE A 57 11.22 -5.85 0.51
C ILE A 57 12.11 -7.10 0.41
N ALA A 58 13.37 -6.97 -0.01
CA ALA A 58 14.30 -8.08 -0.05
C ALA A 58 14.56 -8.68 1.34
N GLN A 59 14.61 -7.84 2.40
CA GLN A 59 14.69 -8.32 3.78
C GLN A 59 13.42 -9.09 4.21
N ALA A 60 12.24 -8.63 3.78
CA ALA A 60 10.99 -9.36 4.05
C ALA A 60 10.96 -10.69 3.29
N ALA A 61 11.36 -10.71 2.03
CA ALA A 61 11.39 -11.90 1.17
C ALA A 61 12.36 -12.99 1.67
N ALA A 62 13.39 -12.61 2.42
CA ALA A 62 14.29 -13.58 3.05
C ALA A 62 13.60 -14.45 4.14
N VAL A 63 12.46 -14.01 4.65
CA VAL A 63 11.71 -14.69 5.72
C VAL A 63 10.33 -15.14 5.24
N VAL A 64 9.68 -14.31 4.42
CA VAL A 64 8.31 -14.54 3.94
C VAL A 64 8.37 -14.96 2.47
N PRO A 65 7.79 -16.08 2.05
CA PRO A 65 7.83 -16.56 0.66
C PRO A 65 6.84 -15.76 -0.23
N ILE A 66 7.10 -14.47 -0.39
CA ILE A 66 6.18 -13.51 -1.02
C ILE A 66 5.83 -13.84 -2.47
N THR A 67 6.72 -14.53 -3.20
CA THR A 67 6.53 -14.90 -4.61
C THR A 67 5.68 -16.15 -4.80
N THR A 68 5.40 -16.90 -3.73
CA THR A 68 4.61 -18.14 -3.79
C THR A 68 3.13 -17.93 -3.46
N ALA A 69 2.77 -16.74 -2.99
CA ALA A 69 1.40 -16.38 -2.64
C ALA A 69 0.51 -16.40 -3.89
N LYS A 70 -0.62 -17.11 -3.82
CA LYS A 70 -1.60 -17.16 -4.92
C LYS A 70 -2.47 -15.90 -5.01
N THR A 71 -2.64 -15.21 -3.90
CA THR A 71 -3.44 -13.98 -3.81
C THR A 71 -2.69 -12.97 -2.96
N LEU A 72 -2.53 -11.78 -3.47
CA LEU A 72 -2.05 -10.63 -2.70
C LEU A 72 -3.25 -9.85 -2.17
N VAL A 73 -3.38 -9.75 -0.86
CA VAL A 73 -4.37 -8.88 -0.21
C VAL A 73 -3.63 -7.70 0.40
N ALA A 74 -4.06 -6.49 0.07
CA ALA A 74 -3.50 -5.27 0.64
C ALA A 74 -4.55 -4.57 1.50
N VAL A 75 -4.14 -4.17 2.71
CA VAL A 75 -5.00 -3.55 3.71
C VAL A 75 -4.48 -2.16 4.09
N ALA A 76 -5.21 -1.48 4.94
CA ALA A 76 -4.96 -0.13 5.42
C ALA A 76 -5.12 0.98 4.37
N GLY A 77 -4.94 2.21 4.83
CA GLY A 77 -5.33 3.40 4.10
C GLY A 77 -4.61 3.65 2.77
N THR A 78 -3.38 3.18 2.62
CA THR A 78 -2.67 3.27 1.34
C THR A 78 -3.34 2.40 0.28
N ALA A 79 -3.61 1.14 0.60
CA ALA A 79 -4.21 0.18 -0.34
C ALA A 79 -5.61 0.62 -0.77
N THR A 80 -6.44 1.06 0.17
CA THR A 80 -7.82 1.49 -0.13
C THR A 80 -7.86 2.79 -0.94
N THR A 81 -6.91 3.73 -0.71
CA THR A 81 -6.80 4.95 -1.51
C THR A 81 -6.30 4.66 -2.94
N VAL A 82 -5.34 3.76 -3.10
CA VAL A 82 -4.90 3.30 -4.43
C VAL A 82 -6.05 2.61 -5.17
N ALA A 83 -6.84 1.79 -4.48
CA ALA A 83 -8.02 1.15 -5.07
C ALA A 83 -9.07 2.18 -5.52
N ALA A 84 -9.35 3.20 -4.70
CA ALA A 84 -10.26 4.29 -5.06
C ALA A 84 -9.80 5.03 -6.34
N ALA A 85 -8.50 5.30 -6.44
CA ALA A 85 -7.90 5.91 -7.64
C ALA A 85 -8.04 5.01 -8.87
N ALA A 86 -7.70 3.73 -8.73
CA ALA A 86 -7.75 2.74 -9.81
C ALA A 86 -9.17 2.51 -10.34
N LEU A 87 -10.17 2.60 -9.47
CA LEU A 87 -11.59 2.50 -9.80
C LEU A 87 -12.19 3.84 -10.28
N ALA A 88 -11.38 4.91 -10.32
CA ALA A 88 -11.82 6.27 -10.68
C ALA A 88 -13.06 6.73 -9.91
N LEU A 89 -13.11 6.47 -8.60
CA LEU A 89 -14.25 6.83 -7.77
C LEU A 89 -14.36 8.34 -7.62
N PRO A 90 -15.58 8.93 -7.70
CA PRO A 90 -15.77 10.36 -7.47
C PRO A 90 -15.62 10.76 -6.00
N GLU A 91 -15.89 9.82 -5.08
CA GLU A 91 -15.77 9.96 -3.63
C GLU A 91 -15.33 8.64 -3.00
N TYR A 92 -14.98 8.66 -1.71
CA TYR A 92 -14.55 7.45 -1.02
C TYR A 92 -15.75 6.53 -0.73
N ASP A 93 -15.81 5.41 -1.42
CA ASP A 93 -16.84 4.38 -1.26
C ASP A 93 -16.21 3.07 -0.77
N ARG A 94 -16.32 2.80 0.53
CA ARG A 94 -15.78 1.60 1.16
C ARG A 94 -16.37 0.29 0.59
N TYR A 95 -17.61 0.33 0.10
CA TYR A 95 -18.27 -0.87 -0.44
C TYR A 95 -17.77 -1.19 -1.85
N ALA A 96 -17.51 -0.17 -2.66
CA ALA A 96 -16.89 -0.34 -3.97
C ALA A 96 -15.42 -0.77 -3.85
N ILE A 97 -14.71 -0.31 -2.80
CA ILE A 97 -13.29 -0.61 -2.55
C ILE A 97 -13.11 -2.02 -1.99
N HIS A 98 -13.93 -2.41 -0.99
CA HIS A 98 -13.75 -3.68 -0.28
C HIS A 98 -13.89 -4.88 -1.21
N LEU A 99 -12.87 -5.74 -1.23
CA LEU A 99 -12.71 -6.90 -2.09
C LEU A 99 -12.61 -6.60 -3.60
N SER A 100 -12.43 -5.33 -3.97
CA SER A 100 -12.09 -4.99 -5.36
C SER A 100 -10.73 -5.57 -5.75
N ARG A 101 -10.57 -5.90 -7.03
CA ARG A 101 -9.34 -6.42 -7.62
C ARG A 101 -8.71 -5.32 -8.47
N ILE A 102 -7.50 -4.94 -8.10
CA ILE A 102 -6.76 -3.85 -8.74
C ILE A 102 -5.54 -4.44 -9.43
N SER A 103 -5.43 -4.26 -10.73
CA SER A 103 -4.31 -4.78 -11.50
C SER A 103 -2.98 -4.11 -11.15
N ALA A 104 -1.89 -4.79 -11.44
CA ALA A 104 -0.55 -4.23 -11.28
C ALA A 104 -0.39 -2.92 -12.08
N GLN A 105 -0.91 -2.88 -13.31
CA GLN A 105 -0.83 -1.67 -14.13
C GLN A 105 -1.58 -0.49 -13.48
N GLN A 106 -2.82 -0.69 -13.03
CA GLN A 106 -3.58 0.36 -12.33
C GLN A 106 -2.86 0.84 -11.06
N THR A 107 -2.21 -0.08 -10.34
CA THR A 107 -1.41 0.27 -9.15
C THR A 107 -0.20 1.13 -9.50
N HIS A 108 0.52 0.80 -10.58
CA HIS A 108 1.67 1.57 -11.05
C HIS A 108 1.26 2.96 -11.57
N ASP A 109 0.13 3.03 -12.27
CA ASP A 109 -0.41 4.29 -12.79
C ASP A 109 -0.86 5.21 -11.64
N ALA A 110 -1.55 4.66 -10.63
CA ALA A 110 -1.94 5.40 -9.43
C ALA A 110 -0.70 5.90 -8.65
N ALA A 111 0.32 5.06 -8.47
CA ALA A 111 1.56 5.46 -7.80
C ALA A 111 2.28 6.59 -8.56
N THR A 112 2.34 6.51 -9.89
CA THR A 112 2.90 7.56 -10.75
C THR A 112 2.10 8.85 -10.63
N MET A 113 0.78 8.77 -10.73
CA MET A 113 -0.13 9.92 -10.61
C MET A 113 0.05 10.62 -9.26
N PHE A 114 0.05 9.89 -8.13
CA PHE A 114 0.22 10.49 -6.82
C PHE A 114 1.61 11.12 -6.62
N ALA A 115 2.67 10.48 -7.13
CA ALA A 115 4.04 10.99 -6.98
C ALA A 115 4.31 12.26 -7.80
N THR A 116 3.63 12.43 -8.95
CA THR A 116 3.80 13.57 -9.85
C THR A 116 2.76 14.68 -9.63
N SER A 117 1.74 14.45 -8.82
CA SER A 117 0.71 15.46 -8.48
C SER A 117 1.19 16.34 -7.33
N THR A 118 0.79 17.62 -7.34
CA THR A 118 0.95 18.49 -6.17
C THR A 118 0.00 18.09 -5.05
N ARG A 119 0.28 18.55 -3.83
CA ARG A 119 -0.60 18.36 -2.67
C ARG A 119 -2.03 18.84 -2.95
N GLU A 120 -2.16 20.00 -3.60
CA GLU A 120 -3.47 20.57 -3.96
C GLU A 120 -4.23 19.69 -4.95
N GLN A 121 -3.53 19.17 -5.95
CA GLN A 121 -4.13 18.23 -6.91
C GLN A 121 -4.60 16.94 -6.23
N ARG A 122 -3.80 16.39 -5.33
CA ARG A 122 -4.19 15.20 -4.55
C ARG A 122 -5.37 15.48 -3.64
N LEU A 123 -5.39 16.66 -2.97
CA LEU A 123 -6.48 17.06 -2.07
C LEU A 123 -7.79 17.27 -2.82
N ALA A 124 -7.74 17.67 -4.10
CA ALA A 124 -8.93 17.86 -4.94
C ALA A 124 -9.60 16.55 -5.39
N LEU A 125 -8.96 15.38 -5.17
CA LEU A 125 -9.55 14.08 -5.45
C LEU A 125 -10.62 13.79 -4.40
N GLY A 126 -11.88 13.60 -4.82
CA GLY A 126 -13.01 13.45 -3.90
C GLY A 126 -12.91 12.26 -2.93
N TYR A 127 -12.15 11.23 -3.29
CA TYR A 127 -11.86 10.08 -2.42
C TYR A 127 -10.65 10.29 -1.49
N MET A 128 -9.92 11.40 -1.60
CA MET A 128 -8.70 11.62 -0.83
C MET A 128 -9.00 12.08 0.59
N HIS A 129 -8.67 11.25 1.58
CA HIS A 129 -8.75 11.66 2.97
C HIS A 129 -7.66 12.70 3.30
N PRO A 130 -7.98 13.85 3.94
CA PRO A 130 -6.99 14.90 4.24
C PRO A 130 -5.74 14.40 4.98
N GLY A 131 -5.89 13.43 5.88
CA GLY A 131 -4.76 12.85 6.61
C GLY A 131 -3.85 11.93 5.78
N ARG A 132 -4.20 11.65 4.52
CA ARG A 132 -3.40 10.81 3.61
C ARG A 132 -2.72 11.59 2.49
N VAL A 133 -3.16 12.81 2.26
CA VAL A 133 -2.72 13.63 1.12
C VAL A 133 -1.20 13.81 1.06
N ASP A 134 -0.55 13.90 2.20
CA ASP A 134 0.90 14.15 2.30
C ASP A 134 1.73 12.86 2.17
N VAL A 135 1.14 11.68 2.42
CA VAL A 135 1.87 10.41 2.52
C VAL A 135 1.52 9.40 1.43
N ILE A 136 0.45 9.66 0.65
CA ILE A 136 -0.04 8.70 -0.35
C ILE A 136 0.95 8.48 -1.49
N ALA A 137 1.72 9.49 -1.87
CA ALA A 137 2.72 9.38 -2.92
C ALA A 137 3.78 8.33 -2.56
N ALA A 138 4.31 8.37 -1.35
CA ALA A 138 5.26 7.36 -0.87
C ALA A 138 4.58 6.00 -0.62
N GLY A 139 3.40 6.00 -0.01
CA GLY A 139 2.66 4.76 0.28
C GLY A 139 2.30 3.99 -0.99
N SER A 140 1.81 4.67 -2.03
CA SER A 140 1.49 4.05 -3.31
C SER A 140 2.73 3.52 -4.03
N LEU A 141 3.88 4.19 -3.89
CA LEU A 141 5.15 3.69 -4.41
C LEU A 141 5.55 2.39 -3.70
N VAL A 142 5.37 2.29 -2.37
CA VAL A 142 5.59 1.03 -1.63
C VAL A 142 4.73 -0.09 -2.20
N LEU A 143 3.42 0.13 -2.39
CA LEU A 143 2.53 -0.89 -2.95
C LEU A 143 2.94 -1.28 -4.38
N SER A 144 3.31 -0.31 -5.20
CA SER A 144 3.80 -0.53 -6.58
C SER A 144 5.05 -1.43 -6.60
N GLU A 145 6.02 -1.20 -5.71
CA GLU A 145 7.22 -2.03 -5.63
C GLU A 145 6.92 -3.43 -5.05
N ILE A 146 5.97 -3.54 -4.12
CA ILE A 146 5.48 -4.85 -3.62
C ILE A 146 4.86 -5.66 -4.76
N MET A 147 4.03 -5.06 -5.62
CA MET A 147 3.46 -5.72 -6.79
C MET A 147 4.55 -6.29 -7.70
N LYS A 148 5.59 -5.50 -7.97
CA LYS A 148 6.74 -5.96 -8.78
C LYS A 148 7.50 -7.11 -8.13
N ALA A 149 7.81 -6.99 -6.84
CA ALA A 149 8.58 -7.98 -6.11
C ALA A 149 7.86 -9.32 -5.93
N THR A 150 6.54 -9.29 -5.77
CA THR A 150 5.70 -10.49 -5.64
C THR A 150 5.39 -11.14 -6.98
N GLY A 151 5.46 -10.39 -8.08
CA GLY A 151 4.97 -10.81 -9.40
C GLY A 151 3.44 -10.91 -9.49
N ALA A 152 2.72 -10.36 -8.50
CA ALA A 152 1.26 -10.39 -8.48
C ALA A 152 0.70 -9.53 -9.62
N ILE A 153 -0.20 -10.10 -10.41
CA ILE A 153 -0.87 -9.40 -11.52
C ILE A 153 -1.98 -8.46 -11.05
N GLU A 154 -2.48 -8.70 -9.83
CA GLU A 154 -3.49 -7.89 -9.16
C GLU A 154 -3.35 -8.02 -7.64
N PHE A 155 -3.90 -7.08 -6.89
CA PHE A 155 -4.15 -7.23 -5.46
C PHE A 155 -5.65 -7.10 -5.15
N VAL A 156 -6.07 -7.71 -4.05
CA VAL A 156 -7.41 -7.53 -3.48
C VAL A 156 -7.32 -6.46 -2.40
N ALA A 157 -8.08 -5.38 -2.55
CA ALA A 157 -8.17 -4.34 -1.53
C ALA A 157 -9.09 -4.76 -0.40
N SER A 158 -8.70 -4.57 0.85
CA SER A 158 -9.55 -4.86 1.99
C SER A 158 -9.69 -3.64 2.90
N GLU A 159 -10.94 -3.33 3.23
CA GLU A 159 -11.32 -2.35 4.26
C GLU A 159 -11.26 -2.95 5.68
N SER A 160 -11.17 -4.26 5.79
CA SER A 160 -10.95 -4.95 7.07
C SER A 160 -9.45 -5.10 7.29
N ASP A 161 -9.01 -4.69 8.46
CA ASP A 161 -7.62 -4.70 8.89
C ASP A 161 -7.41 -5.50 10.18
N ILE A 162 -6.26 -5.29 10.83
CA ILE A 162 -5.90 -5.99 12.08
C ILE A 162 -6.91 -5.70 13.20
N LEU A 163 -7.55 -4.51 13.23
CA LEU A 163 -8.50 -4.15 14.27
C LEU A 163 -9.78 -4.97 14.14
N ASP A 164 -10.26 -5.21 12.91
CA ASP A 164 -11.39 -6.12 12.67
C ASP A 164 -11.04 -7.54 13.09
N GLY A 165 -9.82 -8.01 12.78
CA GLY A 165 -9.33 -9.32 13.18
C GLY A 165 -9.31 -9.49 14.71
N MET A 166 -8.88 -8.48 15.44
CA MET A 166 -8.91 -8.46 16.91
C MET A 166 -10.34 -8.48 17.43
N ALA A 167 -11.24 -7.69 16.88
CA ALA A 167 -12.66 -7.68 17.27
C ALA A 167 -13.31 -9.06 17.07
N PHE A 168 -13.07 -9.70 15.91
CA PHE A 168 -13.56 -11.07 15.65
C PHE A 168 -12.98 -12.11 16.61
N SER A 169 -11.71 -11.98 17.01
CA SER A 169 -11.10 -12.89 17.97
C SER A 169 -11.74 -12.78 19.36
N LEU A 170 -12.09 -11.57 19.80
CA LEU A 170 -12.76 -11.33 21.07
C LEU A 170 -14.21 -11.83 21.07
N ALA A 171 -14.90 -11.75 19.92
CA ALA A 171 -16.28 -12.19 19.80
C ALA A 171 -16.46 -13.73 19.76
N ARG A 172 -15.37 -14.49 19.58
CA ARG A 172 -15.38 -15.96 19.56
C ARG A 172 -15.07 -16.62 20.91
N ASN A 173 -14.70 -15.84 21.91
CA ASN A 173 -14.47 -16.25 23.29
C ASN A 173 -15.67 -15.90 24.16
#